data_4b99311cba0814c1e3bca666fdf6c6db
#
_entry.id   4b99311cba0814c1e3bca666fdf6c6db
#
_cell.length_a   1.000
_cell.length_b   1.000
_cell.length_c   1.000
_cell.angle_alpha   90.00
_cell.angle_beta   90.00
_cell.angle_gamma   90.00
#
_symmetry.space_group_name_H-M   'P 1'
#
loop_
_entity.id
_entity.type
_entity.pdbx_description
1 polymer ?
#
loop_
_entity_poly.entity_id
_entity_poly.type
_entity_poly.pdbx_seq_one_letter_code
_entity_poly.pdbx_strand_id
1 'polypeptide(L)'
;MENYMKTEIITSDVLIIGGGTSGCYAALTIAEQNPELKVVIAEKANIIRSGCLAAGVNALNAYITEGRKPEDYVDYATKDANGIVRKDLLLSMSQGLNRVTAKLEELGLVILKDENGKYVTRGNRNIMFLEK
;
A
#
# COMPACT_ATOMS: atom_id res chain seq x y z
N MET A 1 31.56 6.18 -32.73
CA MET A 1 31.24 6.99 -31.54
C MET A 1 31.03 6.01 -30.37
N GLU A 2 32.01 5.92 -29.50
CA GLU A 2 31.89 5.09 -28.30
C GLU A 2 30.91 5.77 -27.34
N ASN A 3 29.76 5.14 -27.13
CA ASN A 3 28.77 5.56 -26.15
C ASN A 3 29.28 5.13 -24.78
N TYR A 4 30.12 5.94 -24.15
CA TYR A 4 30.52 5.72 -22.76
C TYR A 4 29.27 5.91 -21.88
N MET A 5 28.79 4.83 -21.28
CA MET A 5 27.74 4.93 -20.24
C MET A 5 28.30 5.77 -19.09
N LYS A 6 27.66 6.89 -18.83
CA LYS A 6 28.02 7.71 -17.67
C LYS A 6 27.57 6.96 -16.41
N THR A 7 28.50 6.62 -15.55
CA THR A 7 28.22 6.03 -14.25
C THR A 7 28.05 7.15 -13.23
N GLU A 8 26.94 7.13 -12.51
CA GLU A 8 26.69 7.98 -11.35
C GLU A 8 26.59 7.12 -10.10
N ILE A 9 27.33 7.50 -9.06
CA ILE A 9 27.35 6.79 -7.77
C ILE A 9 26.51 7.58 -6.78
N ILE A 10 25.44 6.98 -6.29
CA ILE A 10 24.58 7.58 -5.27
C ILE A 10 24.72 6.74 -3.99
N THR A 11 25.08 7.36 -2.88
CA THR A 11 25.15 6.73 -1.56
C THR A 11 23.88 6.97 -0.78
N SER A 12 23.40 5.97 -0.06
CA SER A 12 22.23 6.06 0.82
C SER A 12 22.40 5.14 2.02
N ASP A 13 21.70 5.42 3.09
CA ASP A 13 21.60 4.54 4.26
C ASP A 13 20.58 3.41 3.99
N VAL A 14 19.50 3.74 3.23
CA VAL A 14 18.49 2.79 2.82
C VAL A 14 18.22 2.94 1.33
N LEU A 15 18.29 1.82 0.61
CA LEU A 15 17.89 1.72 -0.80
C LEU A 15 16.61 0.91 -0.92
N ILE A 16 15.57 1.52 -1.50
CA ILE A 16 14.31 0.85 -1.83
C ILE A 16 14.24 0.65 -3.34
N ILE A 17 14.01 -0.57 -3.77
CA ILE A 17 13.87 -0.91 -5.19
C ILE A 17 12.40 -1.02 -5.54
N GLY A 18 11.92 -0.11 -6.39
CA GLY A 18 10.55 0.01 -6.84
C GLY A 18 9.77 1.14 -6.15
N GLY A 19 9.23 2.05 -6.95
CA GLY A 19 8.46 3.23 -6.54
C GLY A 19 6.94 3.04 -6.56
N GLY A 20 6.45 1.81 -6.42
CA GLY A 20 5.02 1.55 -6.21
C GLY A 20 4.59 1.91 -4.78
N THR A 21 3.30 1.71 -4.46
CA THR A 21 2.71 2.06 -3.16
C THR A 21 3.52 1.52 -1.98
N SER A 22 3.95 0.27 -2.02
CA SER A 22 4.75 -0.34 -0.93
C SER A 22 6.10 0.34 -0.74
N GLY A 23 6.81 0.63 -1.84
CA GLY A 23 8.11 1.31 -1.76
C GLY A 23 7.99 2.75 -1.29
N CYS A 24 7.01 3.49 -1.79
CA CYS A 24 6.75 4.85 -1.34
C CYS A 24 6.32 4.90 0.13
N TYR A 25 5.44 3.99 0.56
CA TYR A 25 5.00 3.92 1.96
C TYR A 25 6.14 3.53 2.90
N ALA A 26 7.00 2.60 2.49
CA ALA A 26 8.19 2.23 3.25
C ALA A 26 9.15 3.42 3.40
N ALA A 27 9.44 4.15 2.31
CA ALA A 27 10.29 5.34 2.35
C ALA A 27 9.74 6.41 3.29
N LEU A 28 8.44 6.69 3.19
CA LEU A 28 7.76 7.65 4.07
C LEU A 28 7.87 7.23 5.54
N THR A 29 7.56 5.97 5.84
CA THR A 29 7.64 5.45 7.22
C THR A 29 9.04 5.54 7.80
N ILE A 30 10.08 5.24 7.00
CA ILE A 30 11.47 5.36 7.44
C ILE A 30 11.81 6.83 7.70
N ALA A 31 11.43 7.73 6.80
CA ALA A 31 11.70 9.16 6.94
C ALA A 31 10.99 9.78 8.16
N GLU A 32 9.78 9.32 8.49
CA GLU A 32 9.06 9.76 9.69
C GLU A 32 9.69 9.25 11.00
N GLN A 33 10.20 8.02 11.00
CA GLN A 33 10.77 7.39 12.19
C GLN A 33 12.25 7.75 12.42
N ASN A 34 12.98 7.98 11.33
CA ASN A 34 14.41 8.25 11.35
C ASN A 34 14.78 9.32 10.31
N PRO A 35 14.47 10.60 10.58
CA PRO A 35 14.62 11.69 9.61
C PRO A 35 16.07 11.97 9.18
N GLU A 36 17.07 11.50 9.93
CA GLU A 36 18.49 11.60 9.58
C GLU A 36 18.93 10.59 8.51
N LEU A 37 18.18 9.55 8.26
CA LEU A 37 18.56 8.55 7.27
C LEU A 37 18.30 9.06 5.85
N LYS A 38 19.33 8.93 5.01
CA LYS A 38 19.18 9.17 3.57
C LYS A 38 18.52 7.99 2.88
N VAL A 39 17.25 8.13 2.56
CA VAL A 39 16.48 7.11 1.85
C VAL A 39 16.47 7.41 0.36
N VAL A 40 16.77 6.42 -0.46
CA VAL A 40 16.70 6.49 -1.92
C VAL A 40 15.76 5.44 -2.46
N ILE A 41 14.85 5.83 -3.36
CA ILE A 41 14.00 4.91 -4.12
C ILE A 41 14.56 4.80 -5.53
N ALA A 42 14.96 3.60 -5.94
CA ALA A 42 15.33 3.30 -7.31
C ALA A 42 14.11 2.78 -8.08
N GLU A 43 13.57 3.59 -8.98
CA GLU A 43 12.43 3.26 -9.81
C GLU A 43 12.84 3.25 -11.29
N LYS A 44 12.54 2.16 -12.01
CA LYS A 44 12.90 2.01 -13.42
C LYS A 44 12.04 2.84 -14.38
N ALA A 45 10.87 3.28 -13.92
CA ALA A 45 9.91 4.06 -14.70
C ALA A 45 9.69 5.43 -14.05
N ASN A 46 8.58 6.06 -14.34
CA ASN A 46 8.22 7.34 -13.71
C ASN A 46 7.53 7.08 -12.37
N ILE A 47 8.13 7.55 -11.28
CA ILE A 47 7.61 7.33 -9.93
C ILE A 47 6.19 7.87 -9.71
N ILE A 48 5.79 8.93 -10.43
CA ILE A 48 4.43 9.49 -10.34
C ILE A 48 3.37 8.52 -10.89
N ARG A 49 3.79 7.55 -11.73
CA ARG A 49 2.90 6.59 -12.40
C ARG A 49 3.36 5.15 -12.23
N SER A 50 4.14 4.85 -11.21
CA SER A 50 4.63 3.49 -10.94
C SER A 50 3.68 2.70 -10.07
N GLY A 51 3.62 1.40 -10.34
CA GLY A 51 2.85 0.42 -9.59
C GLY A 51 1.37 0.32 -9.98
N CYS A 52 0.72 -0.72 -9.45
CA CYS A 52 -0.66 -1.06 -9.81
C CYS A 52 -1.68 0.02 -9.40
N LEU A 53 -1.44 0.71 -8.28
CA LEU A 53 -2.35 1.75 -7.80
C LEU A 53 -2.44 2.91 -8.80
N ALA A 54 -1.31 3.34 -9.33
CA ALA A 54 -1.23 4.40 -10.34
C ALA A 54 -1.80 3.96 -11.71
N ALA A 55 -1.85 2.65 -11.99
CA ALA A 55 -2.41 2.11 -13.23
C ALA A 55 -3.95 2.10 -13.27
N GLY A 56 -4.63 2.52 -12.20
CA GLY A 56 -6.08 2.66 -12.20
C GLY A 56 -6.82 1.72 -11.25
N VAL A 57 -6.17 1.21 -10.22
CA VAL A 57 -6.87 0.52 -9.12
C VAL A 57 -7.80 1.53 -8.45
N ASN A 58 -9.08 1.18 -8.40
CA ASN A 58 -10.14 2.03 -7.86
C ASN A 58 -10.84 1.41 -6.64
N ALA A 59 -10.28 0.36 -6.07
CA ALA A 59 -10.81 -0.30 -4.89
C ALA A 59 -9.66 -0.80 -4.01
N LEU A 60 -9.83 -0.66 -2.71
CA LEU A 60 -8.90 -1.18 -1.71
C LEU A 60 -9.56 -2.32 -0.94
N ASN A 61 -8.93 -3.48 -0.92
CA ASN A 61 -9.30 -4.59 -0.05
C ASN A 61 -8.54 -4.44 1.28
N ALA A 62 -8.81 -3.36 1.99
CA ALA A 62 -7.89 -2.83 2.98
C ALA A 62 -8.54 -2.28 4.26
N TYR A 63 -9.79 -2.62 4.54
CA TYR A 63 -10.46 -2.13 5.75
C TYR A 63 -11.25 -3.22 6.44
N ILE A 64 -11.05 -3.36 7.75
CA ILE A 64 -11.84 -4.25 8.57
C ILE A 64 -13.07 -3.46 9.05
N THR A 65 -14.23 -3.77 8.49
CA THR A 65 -15.50 -3.08 8.80
C THR A 65 -15.93 -3.32 10.24
N GLU A 66 -16.75 -2.42 10.77
CA GLU A 66 -17.32 -2.52 12.12
C GLU A 66 -18.02 -3.87 12.33
N GLY A 67 -17.76 -4.51 13.46
CA GLY A 67 -18.28 -5.85 13.79
C GLY A 67 -17.51 -7.03 13.17
N ARG A 68 -16.48 -6.74 12.37
CA ARG A 68 -15.54 -7.72 11.83
C ARG A 68 -14.21 -7.67 12.58
N LYS A 69 -13.43 -8.72 12.45
CA LYS A 69 -12.08 -8.81 13.03
C LYS A 69 -11.05 -9.25 11.99
N PRO A 70 -9.77 -9.03 12.25
CA PRO A 70 -8.68 -9.39 11.32
C PRO A 70 -8.72 -10.84 10.84
N GLU A 71 -9.15 -11.76 11.70
CA GLU A 71 -9.29 -13.19 11.39
C GLU A 71 -10.30 -13.45 10.28
N ASP A 72 -11.37 -12.66 10.20
CA ASP A 72 -12.38 -12.78 9.13
C ASP A 72 -11.76 -12.50 7.75
N TYR A 73 -10.79 -11.57 7.70
CA TYR A 73 -10.02 -11.32 6.48
C TYR A 73 -9.11 -12.50 6.13
N VAL A 74 -8.46 -13.10 7.13
CA VAL A 74 -7.62 -14.30 6.92
C VAL A 74 -8.43 -15.45 6.36
N ASP A 75 -9.62 -15.69 6.91
CA ASP A 75 -10.52 -16.76 6.45
C ASP A 75 -11.00 -16.50 5.01
N TYR A 76 -11.40 -15.26 4.72
CA TYR A 76 -11.76 -14.86 3.37
C TYR A 76 -10.61 -15.09 2.37
N ALA A 77 -9.42 -14.55 2.65
CA ALA A 77 -8.28 -14.66 1.77
C ALA A 77 -7.80 -16.11 1.61
N THR A 78 -7.90 -16.92 2.66
CA THR A 78 -7.58 -18.34 2.62
C THR A 78 -8.53 -19.09 1.67
N LYS A 79 -9.82 -18.78 1.73
CA LYS A 79 -10.83 -19.38 0.85
C LYS A 79 -10.64 -18.93 -0.61
N ASP A 80 -10.40 -17.64 -0.83
CA ASP A 80 -10.20 -17.05 -2.17
C ASP A 80 -8.98 -17.65 -2.87
N ALA A 81 -7.91 -17.91 -2.12
CA ALA A 81 -6.67 -18.53 -2.61
C ALA A 81 -6.64 -20.07 -2.53
N ASN A 82 -7.79 -20.73 -2.36
CA ASN A 82 -7.89 -22.20 -2.24
C ASN A 82 -6.93 -22.80 -1.21
N GLY A 83 -6.69 -22.10 -0.11
CA GLY A 83 -5.82 -22.56 0.98
C GLY A 83 -4.33 -22.28 0.78
N ILE A 84 -3.91 -21.78 -0.37
CA ILE A 84 -2.48 -21.52 -0.67
C ILE A 84 -2.10 -20.13 -0.13
N VAL A 85 -1.98 -20.03 1.20
CA VAL A 85 -1.66 -18.78 1.91
C VAL A 85 -0.79 -19.02 3.14
N ARG A 86 -0.06 -18.00 3.53
CA ARG A 86 0.60 -17.89 4.84
C ARG A 86 -0.34 -17.14 5.79
N LYS A 87 -1.11 -17.88 6.56
CA LYS A 87 -2.12 -17.32 7.48
C LYS A 87 -1.53 -16.40 8.55
N ASP A 88 -0.34 -16.72 9.03
CA ASP A 88 0.41 -15.88 9.97
C ASP A 88 0.73 -14.49 9.40
N LEU A 89 1.18 -14.43 8.14
CA LEU A 89 1.46 -13.17 7.45
C LEU A 89 0.18 -12.40 7.12
N LEU A 90 -0.89 -13.09 6.70
CA LEU A 90 -2.20 -12.48 6.47
C LEU A 90 -2.76 -11.86 7.74
N LEU A 91 -2.63 -12.54 8.89
CA LEU A 91 -3.09 -12.01 10.18
C LEU A 91 -2.30 -10.75 10.56
N SER A 92 -0.98 -10.81 10.49
CA SER A 92 -0.12 -9.65 10.76
C SER A 92 -0.48 -8.45 9.88
N MET A 93 -0.71 -8.69 8.59
CA MET A 93 -1.14 -7.66 7.65
C MET A 93 -2.52 -7.11 8.02
N SER A 94 -3.50 -7.98 8.25
CA SER A 94 -4.89 -7.57 8.49
C SER A 94 -5.07 -6.75 9.77
N GLN A 95 -4.27 -6.99 10.78
CA GLN A 95 -4.21 -6.18 12.01
C GLN A 95 -3.79 -4.72 11.74
N GLY A 96 -3.04 -4.48 10.67
CA GLY A 96 -2.58 -3.14 10.28
C GLY A 96 -3.50 -2.38 9.31
N LEU A 97 -4.49 -3.03 8.69
CA LEU A 97 -5.24 -2.47 7.55
C LEU A 97 -5.93 -1.15 7.88
N ASN A 98 -6.65 -1.06 8.99
CA ASN A 98 -7.38 0.17 9.35
C ASN A 98 -6.43 1.33 9.65
N ARG A 99 -5.31 1.06 10.33
CA ARG A 99 -4.29 2.08 10.61
C ARG A 99 -3.65 2.59 9.31
N VAL A 100 -3.33 1.69 8.38
CA VAL A 100 -2.75 2.07 7.09
C VAL A 100 -3.76 2.85 6.24
N THR A 101 -5.03 2.46 6.24
CA THR A 101 -6.11 3.17 5.54
C THR A 101 -6.25 4.60 6.05
N ALA A 102 -6.29 4.80 7.37
CA ALA A 102 -6.33 6.15 7.97
C ALA A 102 -5.11 6.99 7.56
N LYS A 103 -3.91 6.38 7.57
CA LYS A 103 -2.69 7.08 7.12
C LYS A 103 -2.75 7.49 5.65
N LEU A 104 -3.32 6.67 4.79
CA LEU A 104 -3.48 7.01 3.37
C LEU A 104 -4.45 8.19 3.18
N GLU A 105 -5.53 8.27 3.98
CA GLU A 105 -6.44 9.44 3.97
C GLU A 105 -5.72 10.71 4.45
N GLU A 106 -4.91 10.64 5.50
CA GLU A 106 -4.06 11.76 5.94
C GLU A 106 -3.12 12.25 4.83
N LEU A 107 -2.64 11.35 3.98
CA LEU A 107 -1.81 11.67 2.83
C LEU A 107 -2.60 12.18 1.61
N GLY A 108 -3.91 12.34 1.75
CA GLY A 108 -4.78 12.91 0.70
C GLY A 108 -5.47 11.88 -0.18
N LEU A 109 -5.45 10.59 0.17
CA LEU A 109 -6.24 9.59 -0.55
C LEU A 109 -7.72 9.78 -0.22
N VAL A 110 -8.53 10.06 -1.23
CA VAL A 110 -9.98 10.20 -1.08
C VAL A 110 -10.63 8.82 -1.18
N ILE A 111 -11.29 8.39 -0.11
CA ILE A 111 -12.03 7.13 -0.04
C ILE A 111 -13.51 7.46 0.13
N LEU A 112 -14.37 6.86 -0.70
CA LEU A 112 -15.80 7.15 -0.65
C LEU A 112 -16.41 6.77 0.69
N LYS A 113 -17.19 7.71 1.23
CA LYS A 113 -18.01 7.52 2.44
C LYS A 113 -19.48 7.75 2.11
N ASP A 114 -20.35 7.07 2.82
CA ASP A 114 -21.79 7.27 2.75
C ASP A 114 -22.23 8.53 3.52
N GLU A 115 -23.52 8.82 3.51
CA GLU A 115 -24.14 9.96 4.22
C GLU A 115 -23.93 9.94 5.74
N ASN A 116 -23.59 8.77 6.31
CA ASN A 116 -23.30 8.59 7.74
C ASN A 116 -21.78 8.64 8.02
N GLY A 117 -20.95 8.92 7.01
CA GLY A 117 -19.50 8.95 7.13
C GLY A 117 -18.84 7.58 7.19
N LYS A 118 -19.56 6.48 6.91
CA LYS A 118 -19.01 5.12 6.86
C LYS A 118 -18.45 4.84 5.47
N TYR A 119 -17.35 4.08 5.41
CA TYR A 119 -16.77 3.69 4.14
C TYR A 119 -17.73 2.86 3.29
N VAL A 120 -17.86 3.23 2.03
CA VAL A 120 -18.63 2.46 1.05
C VAL A 120 -17.93 1.17 0.73
N THR A 121 -18.58 0.04 0.97
CA THR A 121 -18.06 -1.30 0.67
C THR A 121 -18.92 -1.99 -0.38
N ARG A 122 -18.37 -2.91 -1.15
CA ARG A 122 -19.08 -3.67 -2.16
C ARG A 122 -19.04 -5.17 -1.87
N GLY A 123 -20.23 -5.75 -1.65
CA GLY A 123 -20.39 -7.17 -1.30
C GLY A 123 -19.83 -7.51 0.09
N ASN A 124 -19.49 -8.77 0.31
CA ASN A 124 -18.86 -9.24 1.56
C ASN A 124 -17.34 -8.96 1.61
N ARG A 125 -16.81 -8.26 0.61
CA ARG A 125 -15.40 -7.88 0.54
C ARG A 125 -15.24 -6.49 1.15
N ASN A 126 -14.21 -6.31 1.95
CA ASN A 126 -13.80 -5.00 2.44
C ASN A 126 -13.15 -4.22 1.29
N ILE A 127 -13.95 -3.91 0.27
CA ILE A 127 -13.51 -3.17 -0.91
C ILE A 127 -14.05 -1.75 -0.76
N MET A 128 -13.15 -0.79 -0.84
CA MET A 128 -13.49 0.62 -0.84
C MET A 128 -13.19 1.19 -2.22
N PHE A 129 -14.05 2.10 -2.66
CA PHE A 129 -13.88 2.79 -3.92
C PHE A 129 -13.15 4.10 -3.68
N LEU A 130 -12.23 4.42 -4.57
CA LEU A 130 -11.57 5.70 -4.61
C LEU A 130 -12.40 6.64 -5.48
N GLU A 131 -12.61 7.86 -5.01
CA GLU A 131 -13.11 8.93 -5.86
C GLU A 131 -12.02 9.33 -6.86
N LYS A 132 -12.42 9.57 -8.11
CA LYS A 132 -11.49 9.98 -9.17
C LYS A 132 -11.24 11.47 -9.12
#